data_b5bacdf97fc57402d5ac20225e5953c4
#
_entry.id   b5bacdf97fc57402d5ac20225e5953c4
#
_cell.length_a   1.000
_cell.length_b   1.000
_cell.length_c   1.000
_cell.angle_alpha   90.00
_cell.angle_beta   90.00
_cell.angle_gamma   90.00
#
_symmetry.space_group_name_H-M   'P 1'
#
loop_
_entity.id
_entity.type
_entity.pdbx_description
1 polymer ?
#
loop_
_entity_poly.entity_id
_entity_poly.type
_entity_poly.pdbx_seq_one_letter_code
_entity_poly.pdbx_strand_id
1 'polypeptide(L)'
;MKKFLIAAVLFVFVFNLNTKAQTTQDKRIRVVAVFAHPDDADSKMSGTAVLLAKMGVAVKFVALTNGDAGHYAEGGGVLGQRRRAEAQRAAKKYGIDEYVVLNNHDGELLPDLNARMQVIREIRKWNADVVLGLRPNDYHPDHRNAGKLVEDASYMVAVPNVAADVPALKKNPVFLYMQDNFKKPNPFSHDIVIGIDEVLDQKVDGLNEHTSQMYEWLPWISNGGEIDPKVPKDPAERKAWLKTRWMGRSMSDAQKAGLAKWYSAEKAASFKYAESFEITEYGAQPTEADIRRLFPMLKNK
;
A
#
# COMPACT_ATOMS: atom_id res chain seq x y z
N MET A 1 51.63 41.87 60.16
CA MET A 1 51.86 41.18 58.88
C MET A 1 50.71 40.23 58.63
N LYS A 2 49.73 40.60 57.78
CA LYS A 2 48.56 39.78 57.45
C LYS A 2 48.87 39.08 56.13
N LYS A 3 48.87 37.73 56.15
CA LYS A 3 49.01 36.89 54.94
C LYS A 3 47.64 36.75 54.26
N PHE A 4 47.50 37.23 53.05
CA PHE A 4 46.35 36.96 52.20
C PHE A 4 46.55 35.63 51.47
N LEU A 5 45.62 34.70 51.65
CA LEU A 5 45.55 33.43 50.91
C LEU A 5 44.61 33.68 49.70
N ILE A 6 45.14 33.59 48.47
CA ILE A 6 44.36 33.66 47.23
C ILE A 6 43.96 32.19 46.91
N ALA A 7 42.67 31.90 47.00
CA ALA A 7 42.12 30.65 46.51
C ALA A 7 41.80 30.77 45.03
N ALA A 8 42.51 30.04 44.19
CA ALA A 8 42.22 29.90 42.77
C ALA A 8 41.08 28.89 42.55
N VAL A 9 39.92 29.35 42.09
CA VAL A 9 38.81 28.50 41.70
C VAL A 9 38.99 28.05 40.25
N LEU A 10 39.27 26.76 40.04
CA LEU A 10 39.37 26.16 38.71
C LEU A 10 37.95 25.85 38.23
N PHE A 11 37.48 26.60 37.22
CA PHE A 11 36.26 26.30 36.52
C PHE A 11 36.54 25.22 35.48
N VAL A 12 36.12 23.99 35.74
CA VAL A 12 36.14 22.87 34.77
C VAL A 12 34.93 23.03 33.86
N PHE A 13 35.11 23.48 32.64
CA PHE A 13 34.12 23.45 31.59
C PHE A 13 33.96 22.00 31.09
N VAL A 14 32.92 21.32 31.54
CA VAL A 14 32.50 20.02 30.97
C VAL A 14 31.79 20.29 29.65
N PHE A 15 32.52 20.17 28.54
CA PHE A 15 31.89 20.11 27.21
C PHE A 15 31.13 18.81 27.08
N ASN A 16 29.81 18.89 27.23
CA ASN A 16 28.92 17.83 26.83
C ASN A 16 28.93 17.72 25.29
N LEU A 17 29.78 16.88 24.74
CA LEU A 17 29.68 16.42 23.36
C LEU A 17 28.40 15.59 23.23
N ASN A 18 27.29 16.27 22.90
CA ASN A 18 26.11 15.61 22.37
C ASN A 18 26.50 14.99 21.03
N THR A 19 27.08 13.80 21.04
CA THR A 19 27.11 12.92 19.88
C THR A 19 25.66 12.59 19.53
N LYS A 20 25.06 13.36 18.61
CA LYS A 20 23.85 12.91 17.92
C LYS A 20 24.20 11.55 17.32
N ALA A 21 23.65 10.51 17.91
CA ALA A 21 23.66 9.19 17.30
C ALA A 21 23.08 9.37 15.89
N GLN A 22 23.95 9.27 14.90
CA GLN A 22 23.57 9.27 13.50
C GLN A 22 22.83 7.95 13.33
N THR A 23 21.49 7.99 13.45
CA THR A 23 20.66 6.84 13.14
C THR A 23 21.01 6.46 11.72
N THR A 24 21.60 5.28 11.54
CA THR A 24 21.85 4.72 10.21
C THR A 24 20.49 4.67 9.53
N GLN A 25 20.28 5.60 8.60
CA GLN A 25 19.03 5.63 7.85
C GLN A 25 18.87 4.26 7.19
N ASP A 26 17.77 3.59 7.48
CA ASP A 26 17.42 2.32 6.86
C ASP A 26 17.48 2.48 5.34
N LYS A 27 18.46 1.81 4.70
CA LYS A 27 18.71 1.91 3.27
C LYS A 27 17.72 1.11 2.42
N ARG A 28 16.73 0.44 3.05
CA ARG A 28 15.71 -0.31 2.32
C ARG A 28 14.92 0.60 1.38
N ILE A 29 14.57 0.09 0.23
CA ILE A 29 13.54 0.68 -0.63
C ILE A 29 12.23 0.70 0.15
N ARG A 30 11.45 1.77 0.02
CA ARG A 30 10.22 2.02 0.78
C ARG A 30 9.05 2.20 -0.16
N VAL A 31 8.12 1.26 -0.12
CA VAL A 31 6.91 1.25 -0.94
C VAL A 31 5.71 1.52 -0.04
N VAL A 32 4.82 2.43 -0.45
CA VAL A 32 3.55 2.67 0.22
C VAL A 32 2.40 2.57 -0.79
N ALA A 33 1.36 1.82 -0.44
CA ALA A 33 0.09 1.84 -1.16
C ALA A 33 -0.94 2.65 -0.37
N VAL A 34 -1.60 3.60 -1.03
CA VAL A 34 -2.65 4.47 -0.46
C VAL A 34 -3.95 4.21 -1.23
N PHE A 35 -4.99 3.81 -0.53
CA PHE A 35 -6.24 3.34 -1.13
C PHE A 35 -7.44 3.67 -0.22
N ALA A 36 -8.65 3.35 -0.67
CA ALA A 36 -9.87 3.76 0.03
C ALA A 36 -10.20 2.91 1.25
N HIS A 37 -10.37 1.58 1.08
CA HIS A 37 -10.91 0.70 2.12
C HIS A 37 -9.92 -0.38 2.55
N PRO A 38 -10.01 -0.88 3.82
CA PRO A 38 -9.13 -1.97 4.29
C PRO A 38 -9.44 -3.29 3.56
N ASP A 39 -8.83 -3.53 2.38
CA ASP A 39 -8.83 -4.70 1.51
C ASP A 39 -8.51 -4.38 0.03
N ASP A 40 -8.54 -3.11 -0.39
CA ASP A 40 -8.31 -2.73 -1.78
C ASP A 40 -6.92 -3.14 -2.28
N ALA A 41 -5.86 -2.75 -1.55
CA ALA A 41 -4.49 -3.11 -1.92
C ALA A 41 -4.25 -4.62 -1.76
N ASP A 42 -4.91 -5.24 -0.78
CA ASP A 42 -4.87 -6.68 -0.55
C ASP A 42 -5.31 -7.44 -1.81
N SER A 43 -6.37 -6.96 -2.43
CA SER A 43 -6.89 -7.54 -3.66
C SER A 43 -6.02 -7.26 -4.87
N LYS A 44 -5.41 -6.05 -4.96
CA LYS A 44 -4.77 -5.52 -6.18
C LYS A 44 -3.25 -5.74 -6.22
N MET A 45 -2.56 -5.77 -5.06
CA MET A 45 -1.09 -5.80 -5.04
C MET A 45 -0.45 -6.65 -3.93
N SER A 46 -1.23 -7.40 -3.14
CA SER A 46 -0.63 -8.10 -2.00
C SER A 46 0.35 -9.22 -2.39
N GLY A 47 0.20 -9.83 -3.56
CA GLY A 47 1.21 -10.75 -4.09
C GLY A 47 2.54 -10.05 -4.33
N THR A 48 2.52 -8.88 -4.97
CA THR A 48 3.71 -8.04 -5.15
C THR A 48 4.27 -7.56 -3.81
N ALA A 49 3.40 -7.19 -2.86
CA ALA A 49 3.81 -6.78 -1.52
C ALA A 49 4.57 -7.89 -0.78
N VAL A 50 4.09 -9.12 -0.85
CA VAL A 50 4.77 -10.32 -0.31
C VAL A 50 6.14 -10.51 -0.94
N LEU A 51 6.26 -10.42 -2.27
CA LEU A 51 7.53 -10.54 -2.98
C LEU A 51 8.51 -9.44 -2.54
N LEU A 52 8.05 -8.20 -2.47
CA LEU A 52 8.84 -7.05 -2.01
C LEU A 52 9.34 -7.27 -0.57
N ALA A 53 8.47 -7.66 0.35
CA ALA A 53 8.83 -7.93 1.75
C ALA A 53 9.88 -9.05 1.87
N LYS A 54 9.71 -10.16 1.15
CA LYS A 54 10.69 -11.27 1.09
C LYS A 54 12.06 -10.83 0.55
N MET A 55 12.10 -9.78 -0.26
CA MET A 55 13.32 -9.22 -0.82
C MET A 55 13.90 -8.05 0.00
N GLY A 56 13.36 -7.82 1.22
CA GLY A 56 13.86 -6.81 2.15
C GLY A 56 13.42 -5.37 1.83
N VAL A 57 12.45 -5.18 0.94
CA VAL A 57 11.80 -3.89 0.70
C VAL A 57 10.82 -3.61 1.83
N ALA A 58 10.81 -2.38 2.35
CA ALA A 58 9.85 -1.96 3.34
C ALA A 58 8.51 -1.63 2.67
N VAL A 59 7.42 -2.26 3.12
CA VAL A 59 6.09 -2.11 2.52
C VAL A 59 5.09 -1.63 3.55
N LYS A 60 4.33 -0.59 3.18
CA LYS A 60 3.25 -0.03 3.99
C LYS A 60 1.95 0.05 3.20
N PHE A 61 0.84 -0.31 3.83
CA PHE A 61 -0.52 -0.11 3.33
C PHE A 61 -1.21 0.99 4.14
N VAL A 62 -1.97 1.86 3.47
CA VAL A 62 -2.73 2.95 4.09
C VAL A 62 -4.12 2.97 3.49
N ALA A 63 -5.11 2.49 4.23
CA ALA A 63 -6.52 2.68 3.93
C ALA A 63 -6.96 4.06 4.44
N LEU A 64 -7.55 4.87 3.58
CA LEU A 64 -7.97 6.22 3.93
C LEU A 64 -9.27 6.24 4.74
N THR A 65 -10.15 5.24 4.57
CA THR A 65 -11.35 5.08 5.39
C THR A 65 -11.22 3.89 6.34
N ASN A 66 -12.07 3.86 7.35
CA ASN A 66 -12.12 2.76 8.32
C ASN A 66 -13.04 1.59 7.86
N GLY A 67 -13.75 1.77 6.75
CA GLY A 67 -14.63 0.75 6.17
C GLY A 67 -15.90 0.47 6.96
N ASP A 68 -16.38 1.44 7.74
CA ASP A 68 -17.47 1.28 8.71
C ASP A 68 -18.89 1.27 8.13
N ALA A 69 -19.04 1.39 6.79
CA ALA A 69 -20.33 1.27 6.10
C ALA A 69 -20.42 0.06 5.15
N GLY A 70 -19.31 -0.64 4.91
CA GLY A 70 -19.24 -1.75 3.94
C GLY A 70 -19.66 -3.11 4.51
N HIS A 71 -20.92 -3.23 5.00
CA HIS A 71 -21.49 -4.51 5.43
C HIS A 71 -23.02 -4.42 5.54
N TYR A 72 -23.74 -5.55 5.40
CA TYR A 72 -25.21 -5.60 5.41
C TYR A 72 -25.84 -5.66 6.81
N ALA A 73 -25.08 -6.08 7.84
CA ALA A 73 -25.61 -6.29 9.19
C ALA A 73 -24.88 -5.50 10.27
N GLU A 74 -23.62 -5.15 10.05
CA GLU A 74 -22.78 -4.37 10.97
C GLU A 74 -22.49 -3.00 10.39
N GLY A 75 -22.22 -2.00 11.24
CA GLY A 75 -21.86 -0.67 10.79
C GLY A 75 -21.19 0.16 11.89
N GLY A 76 -20.75 1.36 11.52
CA GLY A 76 -20.14 2.31 12.43
C GLY A 76 -18.89 1.79 13.10
N GLY A 77 -18.65 2.24 14.34
CA GLY A 77 -17.42 1.94 15.06
C GLY A 77 -17.14 0.44 15.28
N VAL A 78 -18.19 -0.38 15.38
CA VAL A 78 -18.04 -1.85 15.55
C VAL A 78 -17.41 -2.46 14.30
N LEU A 79 -17.97 -2.16 13.13
CA LEU A 79 -17.44 -2.66 11.86
C LEU A 79 -16.04 -2.07 11.57
N GLY A 80 -15.85 -0.77 11.81
CA GLY A 80 -14.55 -0.12 11.61
C GLY A 80 -13.43 -0.75 12.46
N GLN A 81 -13.71 -1.10 13.73
CA GLN A 81 -12.76 -1.81 14.60
C GLN A 81 -12.49 -3.24 14.10
N ARG A 82 -13.53 -3.95 13.68
CA ARG A 82 -13.42 -5.29 13.09
C ARG A 82 -12.52 -5.28 11.86
N ARG A 83 -12.80 -4.41 10.88
CA ARG A 83 -12.02 -4.28 9.64
C ARG A 83 -10.59 -3.86 9.88
N ARG A 84 -10.34 -2.98 10.85
CA ARG A 84 -8.99 -2.63 11.28
C ARG A 84 -8.23 -3.86 11.83
N ALA A 85 -8.88 -4.66 12.67
CA ALA A 85 -8.27 -5.88 13.21
C ALA A 85 -7.99 -6.92 12.10
N GLU A 86 -8.88 -7.05 11.14
CA GLU A 86 -8.72 -7.90 9.94
C GLU A 86 -7.48 -7.45 9.14
N ALA A 87 -7.37 -6.16 8.83
CA ALA A 87 -6.22 -5.56 8.12
C ALA A 87 -4.88 -5.81 8.85
N GLN A 88 -4.86 -5.69 10.18
CA GLN A 88 -3.65 -5.97 10.98
C GLN A 88 -3.25 -7.45 10.94
N ARG A 89 -4.20 -8.38 10.88
CA ARG A 89 -3.91 -9.81 10.69
C ARG A 89 -3.40 -10.10 9.28
N ALA A 90 -4.03 -9.49 8.27
CA ALA A 90 -3.61 -9.60 6.86
C ALA A 90 -2.18 -9.11 6.66
N ALA A 91 -1.79 -7.97 7.25
CA ALA A 91 -0.43 -7.45 7.21
C ALA A 91 0.61 -8.47 7.69
N LYS A 92 0.31 -9.19 8.79
CA LYS A 92 1.18 -10.25 9.33
C LYS A 92 1.33 -11.42 8.36
N LYS A 93 0.26 -11.79 7.64
CA LYS A 93 0.31 -12.84 6.61
C LYS A 93 1.15 -12.44 5.41
N TYR A 94 1.07 -11.18 4.98
CA TYR A 94 1.89 -10.65 3.89
C TYR A 94 3.34 -10.43 4.29
N GLY A 95 3.63 -10.25 5.57
CA GLY A 95 4.96 -9.91 6.06
C GLY A 95 5.34 -8.46 5.77
N ILE A 96 4.37 -7.57 5.57
CA ILE A 96 4.60 -6.14 5.38
C ILE A 96 4.84 -5.42 6.72
N ASP A 97 5.53 -4.28 6.68
CA ASP A 97 5.97 -3.57 7.90
C ASP A 97 4.82 -2.85 8.59
N GLU A 98 3.91 -2.22 7.84
CA GLU A 98 2.79 -1.45 8.40
C GLU A 98 1.50 -1.61 7.58
N TYR A 99 0.36 -1.61 8.27
CA TYR A 99 -0.97 -1.43 7.68
C TYR A 99 -1.73 -0.40 8.51
N VAL A 100 -1.80 0.83 8.02
CA VAL A 100 -2.54 1.93 8.66
C VAL A 100 -3.96 1.98 8.12
N VAL A 101 -4.93 2.12 9.03
CA VAL A 101 -6.33 2.36 8.68
C VAL A 101 -6.72 3.69 9.32
N LEU A 102 -6.96 4.73 8.52
CA LEU A 102 -7.38 6.04 8.99
C LEU A 102 -8.86 6.02 9.45
N ASN A 103 -9.32 7.12 10.04
CA ASN A 103 -10.65 7.18 10.65
C ASN A 103 -11.69 7.97 9.83
N ASN A 104 -11.43 8.22 8.53
CA ASN A 104 -12.47 8.79 7.69
C ASN A 104 -13.58 7.75 7.50
N HIS A 105 -14.85 8.18 7.47
CA HIS A 105 -15.98 7.28 7.27
C HIS A 105 -16.01 6.71 5.85
N ASP A 106 -16.43 5.45 5.75
CA ASP A 106 -16.67 4.75 4.49
C ASP A 106 -17.89 5.35 3.78
N GLY A 107 -17.75 5.61 2.47
CA GLY A 107 -18.76 6.28 1.66
C GLY A 107 -18.73 7.81 1.71
N GLU A 108 -17.93 8.40 2.61
CA GLU A 108 -17.89 9.84 2.88
C GLU A 108 -16.53 10.49 2.61
N LEU A 109 -15.57 9.75 2.04
CA LEU A 109 -14.25 10.29 1.74
C LEU A 109 -14.35 11.41 0.69
N LEU A 110 -13.96 12.63 1.07
CA LEU A 110 -13.85 13.76 0.15
C LEU A 110 -12.38 14.13 -0.09
N PRO A 111 -12.02 14.62 -1.29
CA PRO A 111 -10.67 15.08 -1.59
C PRO A 111 -10.45 16.50 -1.04
N ASP A 112 -10.73 16.69 0.24
CA ASP A 112 -10.57 17.95 0.93
C ASP A 112 -9.14 18.17 1.45
N LEU A 113 -8.89 19.33 2.03
CA LEU A 113 -7.58 19.69 2.55
C LEU A 113 -7.13 18.78 3.70
N ASN A 114 -8.05 18.38 4.59
CA ASN A 114 -7.70 17.51 5.72
C ASN A 114 -7.25 16.13 5.27
N ALA A 115 -8.02 15.49 4.39
CA ALA A 115 -7.68 14.19 3.82
C ALA A 115 -6.37 14.24 3.02
N ARG A 116 -6.16 15.32 2.23
CA ARG A 116 -4.90 15.54 1.51
C ARG A 116 -3.71 15.65 2.45
N MET A 117 -3.82 16.39 3.55
CA MET A 117 -2.75 16.49 4.54
C MET A 117 -2.46 15.17 5.24
N GLN A 118 -3.47 14.31 5.43
CA GLN A 118 -3.27 12.95 5.95
C GLN A 118 -2.42 12.14 4.98
N VAL A 119 -2.76 12.12 3.68
CA VAL A 119 -2.01 11.40 2.64
C VAL A 119 -0.56 11.88 2.56
N ILE A 120 -0.34 13.20 2.50
CA ILE A 120 1.01 13.79 2.45
C ILE A 120 1.85 13.34 3.67
N ARG A 121 1.27 13.38 4.87
CA ARG A 121 1.97 12.95 6.10
C ARG A 121 2.33 11.47 6.08
N GLU A 122 1.43 10.60 5.64
CA GLU A 122 1.70 9.16 5.60
C GLU A 122 2.81 8.81 4.59
N ILE A 123 2.83 9.44 3.40
CA ILE A 123 3.89 9.28 2.40
C ILE A 123 5.23 9.80 2.95
N ARG A 124 5.23 10.98 3.59
CA ARG A 124 6.46 11.58 4.15
C ARG A 124 7.02 10.81 5.35
N LYS A 125 6.19 10.42 6.32
CA LYS A 125 6.60 9.61 7.47
C LYS A 125 7.25 8.31 7.01
N TRP A 126 6.73 7.73 5.94
CA TRP A 126 7.29 6.52 5.35
C TRP A 126 8.59 6.78 4.59
N ASN A 127 8.89 8.01 4.21
CA ASN A 127 10.00 8.38 3.33
C ASN A 127 9.99 7.54 2.04
N ALA A 128 8.83 7.51 1.36
CA ALA A 128 8.54 6.62 0.26
C ALA A 128 9.46 6.83 -0.95
N ASP A 129 9.91 5.74 -1.58
CA ASP A 129 10.52 5.70 -2.91
C ASP A 129 9.47 5.44 -4.00
N VAL A 130 8.42 4.66 -3.65
CA VAL A 130 7.31 4.33 -4.54
C VAL A 130 5.99 4.54 -3.79
N VAL A 131 5.04 5.19 -4.43
CA VAL A 131 3.66 5.35 -3.97
C VAL A 131 2.73 4.69 -4.97
N LEU A 132 1.86 3.79 -4.51
CA LEU A 132 0.81 3.21 -5.33
C LEU A 132 -0.55 3.77 -4.90
N GLY A 133 -1.38 4.14 -5.87
CA GLY A 133 -2.72 4.67 -5.66
C GLY A 133 -3.76 3.97 -6.52
N LEU A 134 -5.04 4.33 -6.31
CA LEU A 134 -6.13 3.99 -7.21
C LEU A 134 -6.19 5.03 -8.33
N ARG A 135 -6.75 4.67 -9.48
CA ARG A 135 -7.06 5.68 -10.50
C ARG A 135 -8.28 6.52 -10.09
N PRO A 136 -8.35 7.81 -10.46
CA PRO A 136 -9.50 8.66 -10.13
C PRO A 136 -10.74 8.36 -10.97
N ASN A 137 -10.77 7.22 -11.65
CA ASN A 137 -11.88 6.74 -12.47
C ASN A 137 -12.26 5.32 -12.01
N ASP A 138 -13.25 5.23 -11.14
CA ASP A 138 -13.70 4.00 -10.50
C ASP A 138 -15.21 4.08 -10.23
N TYR A 139 -15.87 2.93 -9.96
CA TYR A 139 -17.29 2.90 -9.62
C TYR A 139 -17.57 3.52 -8.24
N HIS A 140 -16.64 3.34 -7.27
CA HIS A 140 -16.84 3.78 -5.90
C HIS A 140 -16.36 5.24 -5.71
N PRO A 141 -17.16 6.11 -5.05
CA PRO A 141 -16.75 7.50 -4.82
C PRO A 141 -15.44 7.58 -4.02
N ASP A 142 -15.28 6.80 -2.95
CA ASP A 142 -14.07 6.81 -2.14
C ASP A 142 -12.84 6.34 -2.91
N HIS A 143 -12.97 5.36 -3.83
CA HIS A 143 -11.86 4.96 -4.70
C HIS A 143 -11.39 6.11 -5.57
N ARG A 144 -12.36 6.82 -6.22
CA ARG A 144 -12.04 8.01 -7.05
C ARG A 144 -11.36 9.09 -6.21
N ASN A 145 -11.90 9.35 -5.03
CA ASN A 145 -11.41 10.39 -4.13
C ASN A 145 -10.04 10.01 -3.52
N ALA A 146 -9.81 8.74 -3.19
CA ALA A 146 -8.49 8.25 -2.79
C ALA A 146 -7.45 8.43 -3.91
N GLY A 147 -7.80 8.08 -5.16
CA GLY A 147 -6.98 8.33 -6.33
C GLY A 147 -6.65 9.82 -6.48
N LYS A 148 -7.67 10.68 -6.40
CA LYS A 148 -7.51 12.13 -6.49
C LYS A 148 -6.62 12.70 -5.38
N LEU A 149 -6.75 12.21 -4.16
CA LEU A 149 -5.92 12.62 -3.02
C LEU A 149 -4.44 12.25 -3.22
N VAL A 150 -4.15 11.09 -3.82
CA VAL A 150 -2.79 10.68 -4.16
C VAL A 150 -2.21 11.54 -5.28
N GLU A 151 -2.99 11.86 -6.32
CA GLU A 151 -2.59 12.81 -7.37
C GLU A 151 -2.26 14.18 -6.79
N ASP A 152 -3.15 14.73 -5.97
CA ASP A 152 -2.97 16.03 -5.32
C ASP A 152 -1.74 16.06 -4.39
N ALA A 153 -1.43 14.93 -3.75
CA ALA A 153 -0.26 14.81 -2.86
C ALA A 153 1.06 14.72 -3.62
N SER A 154 1.07 14.26 -4.87
CA SER A 154 2.26 13.88 -5.61
C SER A 154 3.31 14.99 -5.73
N TYR A 155 2.89 16.22 -5.98
CA TYR A 155 3.77 17.40 -5.97
C TYR A 155 4.04 17.88 -4.54
N MET A 156 3.00 17.88 -3.69
CA MET A 156 3.04 18.49 -2.35
C MET A 156 3.95 17.75 -1.36
N VAL A 157 4.23 16.46 -1.56
CA VAL A 157 5.14 15.71 -0.66
C VAL A 157 6.56 16.27 -0.63
N ALA A 158 6.97 17.00 -1.68
CA ALA A 158 8.28 17.65 -1.77
C ALA A 158 8.26 19.13 -1.36
N VAL A 159 7.10 19.75 -1.04
CA VAL A 159 6.96 21.16 -0.73
C VAL A 159 7.12 21.40 0.79
N PRO A 160 8.20 22.06 1.29
CA PRO A 160 8.50 22.13 2.72
C PRO A 160 7.42 22.77 3.57
N ASN A 161 6.74 23.81 3.06
CA ASN A 161 5.74 24.58 3.81
C ASN A 161 4.33 23.96 3.80
N VAL A 162 4.14 22.83 3.13
CA VAL A 162 2.90 22.04 3.17
C VAL A 162 3.10 20.92 4.19
N ALA A 163 2.15 20.69 5.11
CA ALA A 163 2.27 19.71 6.19
C ALA A 163 3.64 19.79 6.90
N ALA A 164 4.04 21.00 7.31
CA ALA A 164 5.38 21.31 7.81
C ALA A 164 5.76 20.61 9.13
N ASP A 165 4.79 19.96 9.77
CA ASP A 165 4.98 19.09 10.94
C ASP A 165 5.71 17.78 10.61
N VAL A 166 5.77 17.39 9.32
CA VAL A 166 6.54 16.24 8.83
C VAL A 166 7.50 16.72 7.74
N PRO A 167 8.81 16.44 7.83
CA PRO A 167 9.80 16.89 6.84
C PRO A 167 9.42 16.49 5.41
N ALA A 168 9.57 17.44 4.47
CA ALA A 168 9.33 17.18 3.05
C ALA A 168 10.33 16.14 2.50
N LEU A 169 9.89 15.37 1.51
CA LEU A 169 10.75 14.43 0.83
C LEU A 169 11.82 15.16 0.01
N LYS A 170 13.06 14.68 0.07
CA LYS A 170 14.19 15.25 -0.71
C LYS A 170 14.14 14.88 -2.19
N LYS A 171 13.48 13.76 -2.51
CA LYS A 171 13.22 13.26 -3.87
C LYS A 171 11.74 12.94 -3.99
N ASN A 172 11.15 13.28 -5.12
CA ASN A 172 9.78 12.89 -5.38
C ASN A 172 9.74 11.38 -5.67
N PRO A 173 8.84 10.60 -5.05
CA PRO A 173 8.67 9.19 -5.34
C PRO A 173 8.23 8.92 -6.78
N VAL A 174 8.38 7.68 -7.22
CA VAL A 174 7.64 7.16 -8.37
C VAL A 174 6.20 6.89 -7.94
N PHE A 175 5.23 7.43 -8.68
CA PHE A 175 3.81 7.18 -8.46
C PHE A 175 3.27 6.19 -9.49
N LEU A 176 2.50 5.22 -9.02
CA LEU A 176 1.92 4.16 -9.83
C LEU A 176 0.44 4.02 -9.51
N TYR A 177 -0.35 3.61 -10.49
CA TYR A 177 -1.71 3.15 -10.28
C TYR A 177 -1.75 1.63 -10.13
N MET A 178 -2.56 1.14 -9.21
CA MET A 178 -2.94 -0.27 -9.09
C MET A 178 -4.01 -0.61 -10.13
N GLN A 179 -3.94 -1.83 -10.68
CA GLN A 179 -4.82 -2.29 -11.75
C GLN A 179 -6.30 -2.17 -11.41
N ASP A 180 -7.06 -1.72 -12.41
CA ASP A 180 -8.51 -1.79 -12.49
C ASP A 180 -8.97 -2.28 -13.88
N ASN A 181 -10.28 -2.32 -14.13
CA ASN A 181 -10.87 -2.77 -15.39
C ASN A 181 -11.64 -1.65 -16.11
N PHE A 182 -11.54 -0.40 -15.64
CA PHE A 182 -12.24 0.72 -16.26
C PHE A 182 -11.52 1.15 -17.55
N LYS A 183 -12.32 1.46 -18.57
CA LYS A 183 -11.81 1.82 -19.90
C LYS A 183 -11.92 3.30 -20.23
N LYS A 184 -12.64 4.07 -19.40
CA LYS A 184 -12.84 5.49 -19.61
C LYS A 184 -12.27 6.29 -18.44
N PRO A 185 -11.66 7.47 -18.66
CA PRO A 185 -11.41 8.08 -19.96
C PRO A 185 -10.41 7.28 -20.82
N ASN A 186 -9.47 6.56 -20.20
CA ASN A 186 -8.45 5.73 -20.85
C ASN A 186 -8.44 4.32 -20.25
N PRO A 187 -8.19 3.26 -21.02
CA PRO A 187 -7.94 1.94 -20.47
C PRO A 187 -6.67 1.93 -19.62
N PHE A 188 -6.59 1.01 -18.67
CA PHE A 188 -5.41 0.80 -17.83
C PHE A 188 -4.21 0.34 -18.66
N SER A 189 -3.04 0.96 -18.44
CA SER A 189 -1.77 0.54 -19.05
C SER A 189 -1.05 -0.47 -18.16
N HIS A 190 -0.66 -1.61 -18.73
CA HIS A 190 0.09 -2.65 -18.02
C HIS A 190 1.59 -2.42 -18.14
N ASP A 191 2.10 -1.31 -17.58
CA ASP A 191 3.50 -0.87 -17.74
C ASP A 191 4.47 -1.76 -16.97
N ILE A 192 4.08 -2.16 -15.74
CA ILE A 192 4.83 -3.06 -14.88
C ILE A 192 3.94 -4.24 -14.54
N VAL A 193 4.36 -5.45 -14.88
CA VAL A 193 3.61 -6.68 -14.59
C VAL A 193 4.48 -7.65 -13.81
N ILE A 194 3.98 -8.07 -12.66
CA ILE A 194 4.68 -8.93 -11.71
C ILE A 194 3.98 -10.28 -11.64
N GLY A 195 4.69 -11.37 -11.98
CA GLY A 195 4.20 -12.73 -11.76
C GLY A 195 4.17 -13.07 -10.27
N ILE A 196 3.07 -13.62 -9.78
CA ILE A 196 2.84 -13.84 -8.34
C ILE A 196 2.56 -15.30 -7.97
N ASP A 197 2.78 -16.24 -8.87
CA ASP A 197 2.46 -17.67 -8.68
C ASP A 197 3.08 -18.23 -7.40
N GLU A 198 4.34 -17.91 -7.11
CA GLU A 198 5.08 -18.45 -5.96
C GLU A 198 4.58 -17.92 -4.60
N VAL A 199 3.78 -16.85 -4.60
CA VAL A 199 3.24 -16.21 -3.39
C VAL A 199 1.71 -16.18 -3.37
N LEU A 200 1.06 -16.84 -4.32
CA LEU A 200 -0.41 -16.86 -4.41
C LEU A 200 -1.06 -17.37 -3.12
N ASP A 201 -0.52 -18.42 -2.53
CA ASP A 201 -1.06 -18.97 -1.27
C ASP A 201 -0.95 -17.98 -0.13
N GLN A 202 0.15 -17.23 -0.05
CA GLN A 202 0.35 -16.21 0.97
C GLN A 202 -0.53 -14.98 0.73
N LYS A 203 -0.78 -14.60 -0.53
CA LYS A 203 -1.81 -13.62 -0.89
C LYS A 203 -3.19 -14.04 -0.40
N VAL A 204 -3.57 -15.30 -0.65
CA VAL A 204 -4.86 -15.85 -0.20
C VAL A 204 -4.93 -15.92 1.32
N ASP A 205 -3.82 -16.23 2.02
CA ASP A 205 -3.76 -16.22 3.49
C ASP A 205 -4.10 -14.85 4.08
N GLY A 206 -3.60 -13.78 3.49
CA GLY A 206 -3.93 -12.43 3.94
C GLY A 206 -5.37 -12.04 3.61
N LEU A 207 -5.83 -12.29 2.38
CA LEU A 207 -7.22 -12.04 2.00
C LEU A 207 -8.22 -12.80 2.90
N ASN A 208 -7.88 -14.01 3.32
CA ASN A 208 -8.69 -14.83 4.23
C ASN A 208 -8.91 -14.17 5.60
N GLU A 209 -8.03 -13.24 6.03
CA GLU A 209 -8.20 -12.50 7.27
C GLU A 209 -9.29 -11.42 7.21
N HIS A 210 -9.64 -10.93 6.01
CA HIS A 210 -10.73 -9.98 5.79
C HIS A 210 -12.09 -10.68 5.75
N THR A 211 -12.46 -11.33 6.86
CA THR A 211 -13.65 -12.20 6.91
C THR A 211 -14.93 -11.43 6.64
N SER A 212 -15.07 -10.21 7.16
CA SER A 212 -16.23 -9.34 6.94
C SER A 212 -16.46 -9.04 5.46
N GLN A 213 -15.39 -9.01 4.67
CA GLN A 213 -15.45 -8.65 3.25
C GLN A 213 -15.50 -9.90 2.36
N MET A 214 -14.56 -10.83 2.54
CA MET A 214 -14.37 -11.95 1.62
C MET A 214 -15.49 -13.00 1.71
N TYR A 215 -16.14 -13.13 2.88
CA TYR A 215 -17.14 -14.18 3.14
C TYR A 215 -18.53 -13.64 3.48
N GLU A 216 -18.64 -12.36 3.80
CA GLU A 216 -19.89 -11.73 4.22
C GLU A 216 -20.33 -10.69 3.18
N TRP A 217 -19.71 -9.51 3.14
CA TRP A 217 -20.14 -8.38 2.31
C TRP A 217 -20.05 -8.62 0.80
N LEU A 218 -18.86 -9.00 0.28
CA LEU A 218 -18.66 -9.14 -1.16
C LEU A 218 -19.49 -10.27 -1.79
N PRO A 219 -19.65 -11.44 -1.14
CA PRO A 219 -20.59 -12.46 -1.60
C PRO A 219 -22.03 -11.97 -1.55
N TRP A 220 -22.45 -11.32 -0.47
CA TRP A 220 -23.80 -10.81 -0.30
C TRP A 220 -24.19 -9.80 -1.39
N ILE A 221 -23.39 -8.77 -1.62
CA ILE A 221 -23.67 -7.76 -2.64
C ILE A 221 -23.64 -8.36 -4.06
N SER A 222 -22.77 -9.34 -4.30
CA SER A 222 -22.68 -10.04 -5.59
C SER A 222 -23.83 -11.01 -5.84
N ASN A 223 -24.51 -11.43 -4.77
CA ASN A 223 -25.68 -12.33 -4.80
C ASN A 223 -27.01 -11.56 -4.69
N GLY A 224 -27.03 -10.30 -5.13
CA GLY A 224 -28.27 -9.50 -5.18
C GLY A 224 -28.80 -9.04 -3.82
N GLY A 225 -27.96 -9.00 -2.77
CA GLY A 225 -28.37 -8.61 -1.43
C GLY A 225 -28.86 -9.77 -0.57
N GLU A 226 -28.50 -10.99 -0.92
CA GLU A 226 -28.83 -12.19 -0.16
C GLU A 226 -27.57 -12.96 0.24
N ILE A 227 -27.64 -13.74 1.33
CA ILE A 227 -26.53 -14.60 1.74
C ILE A 227 -26.22 -15.61 0.64
N ASP A 228 -24.99 -15.58 0.12
CA ASP A 228 -24.55 -16.49 -0.92
C ASP A 228 -24.37 -17.92 -0.33
N PRO A 229 -25.21 -18.91 -0.75
CA PRO A 229 -25.13 -20.28 -0.22
C PRO A 229 -23.84 -21.01 -0.64
N LYS A 230 -23.09 -20.48 -1.59
CA LYS A 230 -21.78 -21.02 -2.03
C LYS A 230 -20.64 -20.72 -1.07
N VAL A 231 -20.82 -19.74 -0.16
CA VAL A 231 -19.82 -19.47 0.86
C VAL A 231 -19.84 -20.57 1.92
N PRO A 232 -18.73 -21.28 2.15
CA PRO A 232 -18.68 -22.34 3.14
C PRO A 232 -19.00 -21.81 4.54
N LYS A 233 -19.84 -22.55 5.27
CA LYS A 233 -20.14 -22.26 6.68
C LYS A 233 -18.95 -22.61 7.58
N ASP A 234 -18.23 -23.68 7.25
CA ASP A 234 -17.02 -24.10 7.98
C ASP A 234 -15.85 -23.18 7.63
N PRO A 235 -15.25 -22.49 8.63
CA PRO A 235 -14.06 -21.66 8.42
C PRO A 235 -12.88 -22.40 7.80
N ALA A 236 -12.73 -23.70 8.06
CA ALA A 236 -11.66 -24.52 7.48
C ALA A 236 -11.75 -24.65 5.96
N GLU A 237 -12.97 -24.60 5.39
CA GLU A 237 -13.21 -24.70 3.95
C GLU A 237 -13.11 -23.33 3.24
N ARG A 238 -13.26 -22.23 3.97
CA ARG A 238 -13.36 -20.87 3.42
C ARG A 238 -12.12 -20.46 2.63
N LYS A 239 -10.94 -20.75 3.13
CA LYS A 239 -9.68 -20.43 2.43
C LYS A 239 -9.56 -21.15 1.09
N ALA A 240 -9.90 -22.44 1.04
CA ALA A 240 -9.89 -23.21 -0.20
C ALA A 240 -10.91 -22.65 -1.22
N TRP A 241 -12.10 -22.32 -0.75
CA TRP A 241 -13.12 -21.67 -1.57
C TRP A 241 -12.66 -20.30 -2.09
N LEU A 242 -12.06 -19.45 -1.24
CA LEU A 242 -11.53 -18.15 -1.63
C LEU A 242 -10.42 -18.31 -2.69
N LYS A 243 -9.53 -19.29 -2.51
CA LYS A 243 -8.47 -19.60 -3.47
C LYS A 243 -9.04 -19.92 -4.85
N THR A 244 -10.12 -20.70 -4.95
CA THR A 244 -10.74 -21.02 -6.25
C THR A 244 -11.29 -19.79 -6.96
N ARG A 245 -11.80 -18.79 -6.24
CA ARG A 245 -12.27 -17.53 -6.83
C ARG A 245 -11.15 -16.73 -7.49
N TRP A 246 -9.94 -16.76 -6.95
CA TRP A 246 -8.77 -16.09 -7.52
C TRP A 246 -8.14 -16.90 -8.65
N MET A 247 -8.06 -18.23 -8.50
CA MET A 247 -7.50 -19.13 -9.52
C MET A 247 -8.36 -19.21 -10.79
N GLY A 248 -9.64 -18.85 -10.73
CA GLY A 248 -10.51 -18.77 -11.90
C GLY A 248 -10.28 -17.57 -12.82
N ARG A 249 -9.41 -16.63 -12.43
CA ARG A 249 -9.14 -15.41 -13.21
C ARG A 249 -7.92 -15.63 -14.13
N SER A 250 -8.20 -15.72 -15.44
CA SER A 250 -7.13 -15.78 -16.45
C SER A 250 -6.48 -14.41 -16.63
N MET A 251 -5.17 -14.40 -16.90
CA MET A 251 -4.47 -13.18 -17.30
C MET A 251 -4.96 -12.67 -18.66
N SER A 252 -5.09 -11.35 -18.79
CA SER A 252 -5.33 -10.69 -20.07
C SER A 252 -4.11 -10.78 -20.99
N ASP A 253 -4.32 -10.61 -22.30
CA ASP A 253 -3.20 -10.58 -23.24
C ASP A 253 -2.26 -9.40 -22.97
N ALA A 254 -2.77 -8.27 -22.48
CA ALA A 254 -1.97 -7.14 -22.04
C ALA A 254 -1.05 -7.50 -20.85
N GLN A 255 -1.54 -8.26 -19.87
CA GLN A 255 -0.70 -8.76 -18.79
C GLN A 255 0.39 -9.73 -19.28
N LYS A 256 0.05 -10.64 -20.20
CA LYS A 256 1.04 -11.55 -20.81
C LYS A 256 2.11 -10.78 -21.58
N ALA A 257 1.72 -9.76 -22.36
CA ALA A 257 2.66 -8.89 -23.05
C ALA A 257 3.56 -8.12 -22.06
N GLY A 258 2.99 -7.62 -20.96
CA GLY A 258 3.75 -6.97 -19.89
C GLY A 258 4.76 -7.91 -19.22
N LEU A 259 4.39 -9.17 -18.92
CA LEU A 259 5.33 -10.17 -18.41
C LEU A 259 6.50 -10.40 -19.38
N ALA A 260 6.23 -10.51 -20.69
CA ALA A 260 7.27 -10.71 -21.71
C ALA A 260 8.24 -9.51 -21.80
N LYS A 261 7.80 -8.30 -21.46
CA LYS A 261 8.67 -7.11 -21.33
C LYS A 261 9.67 -7.25 -20.19
N TRP A 262 9.24 -7.78 -19.05
CA TRP A 262 10.01 -7.76 -17.81
C TRP A 262 10.78 -9.04 -17.50
N TYR A 263 10.36 -10.18 -18.01
CA TYR A 263 10.95 -11.49 -17.76
C TYR A 263 11.48 -12.13 -19.06
N SER A 264 12.30 -13.17 -18.96
CA SER A 264 12.65 -14.00 -20.12
C SER A 264 11.39 -14.65 -20.71
N ALA A 265 11.41 -14.99 -21.99
CA ALA A 265 10.26 -15.60 -22.67
C ALA A 265 9.77 -16.89 -21.95
N GLU A 266 10.69 -17.74 -21.52
CA GLU A 266 10.39 -18.96 -20.78
C GLU A 266 9.72 -18.65 -19.44
N LYS A 267 10.30 -17.73 -18.65
CA LYS A 267 9.74 -17.34 -17.35
C LYS A 267 8.39 -16.66 -17.50
N ALA A 268 8.23 -15.75 -18.47
CA ALA A 268 6.96 -15.09 -18.74
C ALA A 268 5.85 -16.08 -19.07
N ALA A 269 6.15 -17.10 -19.90
CA ALA A 269 5.17 -18.13 -20.28
C ALA A 269 4.80 -19.07 -19.12
N SER A 270 5.62 -19.19 -18.09
CA SER A 270 5.36 -20.05 -16.93
C SER A 270 4.35 -19.46 -15.94
N PHE A 271 4.13 -18.14 -15.94
CA PHE A 271 3.21 -17.50 -15.00
C PHE A 271 1.74 -17.72 -15.36
N LYS A 272 0.94 -17.96 -14.34
CA LYS A 272 -0.54 -18.07 -14.42
C LYS A 272 -1.23 -16.89 -13.79
N TYR A 273 -0.58 -16.20 -12.85
CA TYR A 273 -1.13 -15.11 -12.06
C TYR A 273 -0.18 -13.91 -12.09
N ALA A 274 -0.74 -12.73 -12.23
CA ALA A 274 0.05 -11.50 -12.24
C ALA A 274 -0.73 -10.35 -11.63
N GLU A 275 0.03 -9.39 -11.09
CA GLU A 275 -0.44 -8.07 -10.69
C GLU A 275 0.20 -7.02 -11.59
N SER A 276 -0.53 -5.94 -11.87
CA SER A 276 -0.10 -4.94 -12.85
C SER A 276 -0.19 -3.53 -12.28
N PHE A 277 0.74 -2.67 -12.72
CA PHE A 277 0.82 -1.29 -12.32
C PHE A 277 1.03 -0.40 -13.55
N GLU A 278 0.36 0.76 -13.54
CA GLU A 278 0.49 1.80 -14.55
C GLU A 278 1.35 2.93 -14.01
N ILE A 279 2.32 3.42 -14.80
CA ILE A 279 3.17 4.55 -14.42
C ILE A 279 2.39 5.84 -14.65
N THR A 280 2.31 6.69 -13.61
CA THR A 280 1.62 7.97 -13.70
C THR A 280 2.48 9.03 -14.41
N GLU A 281 1.86 10.10 -14.90
CA GLU A 281 2.54 11.23 -15.57
C GLU A 281 3.09 12.27 -14.55
N TYR A 282 2.94 12.02 -13.23
CA TYR A 282 3.43 12.90 -12.18
C TYR A 282 4.38 12.15 -11.23
N GLY A 283 5.07 12.91 -10.36
CA GLY A 283 6.17 12.37 -9.56
C GLY A 283 7.44 12.13 -10.37
N ALA A 284 8.34 11.31 -9.83
CA ALA A 284 9.54 10.91 -10.56
C ALA A 284 9.18 9.98 -11.72
N GLN A 285 9.72 10.26 -12.90
CA GLN A 285 9.52 9.42 -14.08
C GLN A 285 10.63 8.37 -14.14
N PRO A 286 10.33 7.07 -13.96
CA PRO A 286 11.34 6.04 -13.83
C PRO A 286 11.84 5.56 -15.20
N THR A 287 13.12 5.30 -15.29
CA THR A 287 13.70 4.49 -16.37
C THR A 287 13.43 2.99 -16.13
N GLU A 288 13.68 2.15 -17.15
CA GLU A 288 13.62 0.69 -16.96
C GLU A 288 14.59 0.21 -15.86
N ALA A 289 15.77 0.80 -15.77
CA ALA A 289 16.75 0.50 -14.72
C ALA A 289 16.22 0.88 -13.32
N ASP A 290 15.50 1.99 -13.20
CA ASP A 290 14.86 2.38 -11.94
C ASP A 290 13.77 1.39 -11.53
N ILE A 291 12.93 0.96 -12.47
CA ILE A 291 11.90 -0.06 -12.19
C ILE A 291 12.54 -1.36 -11.72
N ARG A 292 13.60 -1.84 -12.39
CA ARG A 292 14.32 -3.05 -11.96
C ARG A 292 14.97 -2.91 -10.60
N ARG A 293 15.39 -1.71 -10.23
CA ARG A 293 15.91 -1.40 -8.90
C ARG A 293 14.80 -1.39 -7.84
N LEU A 294 13.67 -0.74 -8.14
CA LEU A 294 12.54 -0.57 -7.23
C LEU A 294 11.73 -1.85 -7.04
N PHE A 295 11.70 -2.72 -8.05
CA PHE A 295 11.06 -4.04 -8.05
C PHE A 295 12.11 -5.13 -8.23
N PRO A 296 12.80 -5.56 -7.15
CA PRO A 296 13.97 -6.44 -7.26
C PRO A 296 13.68 -7.80 -7.91
N MET A 297 12.42 -8.27 -7.92
CA MET A 297 12.01 -9.50 -8.61
C MET A 297 12.16 -9.42 -10.14
N LEU A 298 12.36 -8.21 -10.69
CA LEU A 298 12.56 -7.98 -12.13
C LEU A 298 14.03 -7.89 -12.55
N LYS A 299 14.99 -8.10 -11.64
CA LYS A 299 16.43 -7.93 -11.93
C LYS A 299 16.99 -8.98 -12.90
N ASN A 300 16.43 -10.17 -12.91
CA ASN A 300 16.92 -11.27 -13.72
C ASN A 300 16.06 -11.42 -14.98
N LYS A 301 16.49 -10.80 -16.07
CA LYS A 301 15.92 -11.04 -17.41
C LYS A 301 16.88 -11.90 -18.18
#